data_415dd8d1204c868de9f215ca86ac9ce5
#
_entry.id   415dd8d1204c868de9f215ca86ac9ce5
#
_cell.length_a   1.000
_cell.length_b   1.000
_cell.length_c   1.000
_cell.angle_alpha   90.00
_cell.angle_beta   90.00
_cell.angle_gamma   90.00
#
_symmetry.space_group_name_H-M   'P 1'
#
loop_
_entity.id
_entity.type
_entity.pdbx_description
1 polymer ?
#
loop_
_entity_poly.entity_id
_entity_poly.type
_entity_poly.pdbx_seq_one_letter_code
_entity_poly.pdbx_strand_id
1 'polypeptide(L)'
;MGNVPFRVIGVMAPKPAPFPEDDVNNQVIVPVGAAAVRLVGSMELSRINVVIRDMRHAAETEAAIVKTLTARHGRKDFNILNQAQAVQQLAQANRTLTLMLGLIAAISLLVGGIGVMNVMLMTVRERTREIGIRIATGARQADILRQFLVEAMLLTGIGGTAGVSGGLLIGLGLKALGIPMAFSPLAAAMAFGCAVATGVIFGFMPARQAARLDPVRALAGE
;
A
#
# COMPACT_ATOMS: atom_id res chain seq x y z
N MET A 1 -22.42 8.35 -35.44
CA MET A 1 -23.52 7.40 -35.40
C MET A 1 -24.46 7.62 -36.59
N GLY A 2 -24.16 7.23 -37.79
CA GLY A 2 -25.04 7.30 -38.94
C GLY A 2 -25.91 8.57 -39.05
N ASN A 3 -26.75 8.63 -40.04
CA ASN A 3 -27.64 9.79 -40.32
C ASN A 3 -28.96 9.75 -39.54
N VAL A 4 -28.96 9.19 -38.31
CA VAL A 4 -30.19 9.06 -37.49
C VAL A 4 -30.28 10.23 -36.51
N PRO A 5 -31.32 11.10 -36.65
CA PRO A 5 -31.48 12.21 -35.72
C PRO A 5 -31.99 11.73 -34.33
N PHE A 6 -31.35 12.21 -33.29
CA PHE A 6 -31.74 11.98 -31.88
C PHE A 6 -32.00 13.29 -31.15
N ARG A 7 -33.01 13.29 -30.28
CA ARG A 7 -33.25 14.40 -29.38
C ARG A 7 -32.56 14.10 -28.05
N VAL A 8 -31.63 14.94 -27.65
CA VAL A 8 -30.98 14.85 -26.33
C VAL A 8 -32.00 15.26 -25.27
N ILE A 9 -32.31 14.37 -24.33
CA ILE A 9 -33.26 14.58 -23.23
C ILE A 9 -32.56 14.85 -21.89
N GLY A 10 -31.24 14.60 -21.80
CA GLY A 10 -30.46 14.85 -20.60
C GLY A 10 -29.01 14.48 -20.80
N VAL A 11 -28.16 15.00 -19.91
CA VAL A 11 -26.75 14.66 -19.81
C VAL A 11 -26.48 14.09 -18.42
N MET A 12 -25.83 12.94 -18.36
CA MET A 12 -25.50 12.29 -17.10
C MET A 12 -24.29 12.94 -16.43
N ALA A 13 -24.27 12.95 -15.10
CA ALA A 13 -23.10 13.40 -14.36
C ALA A 13 -21.90 12.49 -14.64
N PRO A 14 -20.68 13.03 -14.74
CA PRO A 14 -19.48 12.23 -14.96
C PRO A 14 -19.27 11.25 -13.82
N LYS A 15 -18.91 10.00 -14.16
CA LYS A 15 -18.55 8.95 -13.20
C LYS A 15 -17.07 8.63 -13.35
N PRO A 16 -16.34 8.40 -12.24
CA PRO A 16 -15.00 7.87 -12.33
C PRO A 16 -15.04 6.50 -13.02
N ALA A 17 -14.27 6.33 -14.08
CA ALA A 17 -14.15 5.05 -14.76
C ALA A 17 -13.36 4.07 -13.85
N PRO A 18 -13.84 2.84 -13.63
CA PRO A 18 -13.12 1.84 -12.86
C PRO A 18 -11.83 1.37 -13.56
N PHE A 19 -11.76 1.50 -14.89
CA PHE A 19 -10.59 1.20 -15.71
C PHE A 19 -10.37 2.31 -16.74
N PRO A 20 -9.10 2.65 -17.07
CA PRO A 20 -8.78 3.71 -18.04
C PRO A 20 -9.35 3.44 -19.46
N GLU A 21 -9.57 2.17 -19.81
CA GLU A 21 -10.09 1.75 -21.11
C GLU A 21 -11.62 1.84 -21.21
N ASP A 22 -12.33 1.86 -20.08
CA ASP A 22 -13.79 2.02 -20.05
C ASP A 22 -14.17 3.50 -19.88
N ASP A 23 -14.11 4.27 -20.96
CA ASP A 23 -14.62 5.65 -20.94
C ASP A 23 -16.15 5.66 -20.85
N VAL A 24 -16.66 5.41 -19.63
CA VAL A 24 -18.10 5.43 -19.31
C VAL A 24 -18.74 6.80 -19.50
N ASN A 25 -17.93 7.85 -19.70
CA ASN A 25 -18.41 9.21 -19.88
C ASN A 25 -18.66 9.56 -21.36
N ASN A 26 -18.09 8.75 -22.29
CA ASN A 26 -18.27 8.93 -23.73
C ASN A 26 -19.29 7.94 -24.30
N GLN A 27 -20.44 7.81 -23.66
CA GLN A 27 -21.51 6.88 -24.05
C GLN A 27 -22.81 7.62 -24.33
N VAL A 28 -23.54 7.17 -25.35
CA VAL A 28 -24.89 7.63 -25.65
C VAL A 28 -25.88 6.54 -25.27
N ILE A 29 -26.76 6.85 -24.32
CA ILE A 29 -27.80 5.92 -23.85
C ILE A 29 -29.10 6.18 -24.62
N VAL A 30 -29.58 5.16 -25.30
CA VAL A 30 -30.84 5.21 -26.06
C VAL A 30 -31.76 4.07 -25.64
N PRO A 31 -33.09 4.22 -25.73
CA PRO A 31 -34.00 3.14 -25.49
C PRO A 31 -33.76 1.96 -26.43
N VAL A 32 -33.81 0.72 -25.92
CA VAL A 32 -33.43 -0.49 -26.66
C VAL A 32 -34.26 -0.66 -27.93
N GLY A 33 -35.55 -0.32 -27.89
CA GLY A 33 -36.39 -0.38 -29.09
C GLY A 33 -35.99 0.61 -30.19
N ALA A 34 -35.55 1.82 -29.83
CA ALA A 34 -35.04 2.79 -30.78
C ALA A 34 -33.68 2.36 -31.35
N ALA A 35 -32.82 1.78 -30.52
CA ALA A 35 -31.53 1.22 -30.94
C ALA A 35 -31.72 0.07 -31.94
N ALA A 36 -32.58 -0.90 -31.60
CA ALA A 36 -32.83 -2.08 -32.43
C ALA A 36 -33.35 -1.69 -33.83
N VAL A 37 -34.35 -0.79 -33.91
CA VAL A 37 -34.97 -0.44 -35.17
C VAL A 37 -34.16 0.55 -36.01
N ARG A 38 -33.52 1.55 -35.36
CA ARG A 38 -32.91 2.68 -36.06
C ARG A 38 -31.39 2.64 -36.18
N LEU A 39 -30.68 1.93 -35.28
CA LEU A 39 -29.23 1.90 -35.25
C LEU A 39 -28.65 0.55 -35.65
N VAL A 40 -29.17 -0.54 -35.10
CA VAL A 40 -28.57 -1.86 -35.29
C VAL A 40 -29.28 -2.68 -36.36
N GLY A 41 -30.59 -2.44 -36.57
CA GLY A 41 -31.41 -3.21 -37.52
C GLY A 41 -31.71 -4.65 -37.06
N SER A 42 -31.34 -5.02 -35.83
CA SER A 42 -31.60 -6.33 -35.25
C SER A 42 -32.03 -6.19 -33.80
N MET A 43 -32.81 -7.17 -33.32
CA MET A 43 -33.21 -7.27 -31.90
C MET A 43 -32.23 -8.06 -31.05
N GLU A 44 -31.08 -8.40 -31.62
CA GLU A 44 -30.04 -9.15 -30.90
C GLU A 44 -29.37 -8.28 -29.84
N LEU A 45 -29.33 -8.80 -28.60
CA LEU A 45 -28.69 -8.14 -27.48
C LEU A 45 -27.23 -8.55 -27.40
N SER A 46 -26.32 -7.60 -27.45
CA SER A 46 -24.89 -7.86 -27.30
C SER A 46 -24.48 -8.14 -25.85
N ARG A 47 -25.25 -7.61 -24.90
CA ARG A 47 -24.98 -7.79 -23.44
C ARG A 47 -26.24 -7.68 -22.61
N ILE A 48 -26.34 -8.54 -21.60
CA ILE A 48 -27.37 -8.48 -20.55
C ILE A 48 -26.65 -8.33 -19.22
N ASN A 49 -26.92 -7.24 -18.51
CA ASN A 49 -26.40 -7.03 -17.16
C ASN A 49 -27.43 -7.51 -16.13
N VAL A 50 -27.00 -8.46 -15.29
CA VAL A 50 -27.85 -9.02 -14.23
C VAL A 50 -27.28 -8.61 -12.89
N VAL A 51 -28.12 -8.04 -12.02
CA VAL A 51 -27.76 -7.69 -10.64
C VAL A 51 -28.24 -8.77 -9.71
N ILE A 52 -27.31 -9.41 -9.01
CA ILE A 52 -27.62 -10.44 -8.01
C ILE A 52 -27.81 -9.75 -6.65
N ARG A 53 -28.97 -9.99 -6.00
CA ARG A 53 -29.27 -9.38 -4.69
C ARG A 53 -28.50 -10.01 -3.54
N ASP A 54 -28.28 -11.32 -3.60
CA ASP A 54 -27.56 -12.06 -2.55
C ASP A 54 -26.39 -12.83 -3.15
N MET A 55 -25.18 -12.37 -2.83
CA MET A 55 -23.94 -12.96 -3.34
C MET A 55 -23.71 -14.40 -2.87
N ARG A 56 -24.38 -14.85 -1.80
CA ARG A 56 -24.30 -16.25 -1.33
C ARG A 56 -24.86 -17.25 -2.32
N HIS A 57 -25.84 -16.80 -3.13
CA HIS A 57 -26.50 -17.61 -4.16
C HIS A 57 -25.99 -17.29 -5.57
N ALA A 58 -24.84 -16.63 -5.70
CA ALA A 58 -24.31 -16.20 -6.99
C ALA A 58 -24.09 -17.39 -7.95
N ALA A 59 -23.47 -18.47 -7.47
CA ALA A 59 -23.22 -19.67 -8.27
C ALA A 59 -24.50 -20.38 -8.73
N GLU A 60 -25.52 -20.48 -7.86
CA GLU A 60 -26.81 -21.04 -8.20
C GLU A 60 -27.55 -20.18 -9.22
N THR A 61 -27.49 -18.84 -9.04
CA THR A 61 -28.08 -17.88 -9.97
C THR A 61 -27.41 -17.95 -11.35
N GLU A 62 -26.09 -18.07 -11.39
CA GLU A 62 -25.32 -18.23 -12.62
C GLU A 62 -25.72 -19.53 -13.34
N ALA A 63 -25.80 -20.64 -12.61
CA ALA A 63 -26.26 -21.93 -13.18
C ALA A 63 -27.71 -21.84 -13.72
N ALA A 64 -28.60 -21.16 -13.01
CA ALA A 64 -29.98 -20.95 -13.47
C ALA A 64 -30.05 -20.09 -14.74
N ILE A 65 -29.23 -19.03 -14.84
CA ILE A 65 -29.11 -18.21 -16.04
C ILE A 65 -28.61 -19.03 -17.22
N VAL A 66 -27.55 -19.81 -17.04
CA VAL A 66 -27.01 -20.72 -18.07
C VAL A 66 -28.09 -21.66 -18.57
N LYS A 67 -28.77 -22.34 -17.65
CA LYS A 67 -29.83 -23.29 -17.98
C LYS A 67 -30.97 -22.64 -18.78
N THR A 68 -31.43 -21.47 -18.34
CA THR A 68 -32.54 -20.75 -18.96
C THR A 68 -32.16 -20.25 -20.36
N LEU A 69 -31.00 -19.63 -20.52
CA LEU A 69 -30.55 -19.11 -21.82
C LEU A 69 -30.23 -20.24 -22.79
N THR A 70 -29.55 -21.31 -22.33
CA THR A 70 -29.27 -22.47 -23.19
C THR A 70 -30.56 -23.16 -23.65
N ALA A 71 -31.57 -23.27 -22.78
CA ALA A 71 -32.86 -23.82 -23.15
C ALA A 71 -33.62 -22.94 -24.19
N ARG A 72 -33.44 -21.64 -24.14
CA ARG A 72 -34.05 -20.71 -25.11
C ARG A 72 -33.32 -20.66 -26.45
N HIS A 73 -31.98 -20.69 -26.42
CA HIS A 73 -31.13 -20.58 -27.63
C HIS A 73 -30.89 -21.95 -28.30
N GLY A 74 -31.19 -23.08 -27.60
CA GLY A 74 -30.88 -24.42 -28.07
C GLY A 74 -29.41 -24.80 -28.01
N ARG A 75 -28.52 -23.85 -27.75
CA ARG A 75 -27.09 -24.02 -27.59
C ARG A 75 -26.52 -22.95 -26.65
N LYS A 76 -25.32 -23.19 -26.12
CA LYS A 76 -24.58 -22.21 -25.33
C LYS A 76 -23.77 -21.31 -26.27
N ASP A 77 -24.34 -20.20 -26.70
CA ASP A 77 -23.73 -19.20 -27.60
C ASP A 77 -23.43 -17.86 -26.91
N PHE A 78 -23.36 -17.88 -25.60
CA PHE A 78 -23.09 -16.72 -24.75
C PHE A 78 -21.98 -17.03 -23.75
N ASN A 79 -21.31 -15.97 -23.30
CA ASN A 79 -20.32 -16.01 -22.22
C ASN A 79 -20.85 -15.26 -21.00
N ILE A 80 -20.57 -15.78 -19.80
CA ILE A 80 -20.91 -15.11 -18.55
C ILE A 80 -19.64 -14.52 -17.97
N LEU A 81 -19.66 -13.23 -17.72
CA LEU A 81 -18.61 -12.51 -17.03
C LEU A 81 -19.06 -12.19 -15.60
N ASN A 82 -18.50 -12.89 -14.62
CA ASN A 82 -18.81 -12.62 -13.22
C ASN A 82 -17.87 -11.52 -12.71
N GLN A 83 -18.40 -10.28 -12.65
CA GLN A 83 -17.63 -9.12 -12.18
C GLN A 83 -17.17 -9.25 -10.72
N ALA A 84 -17.92 -9.96 -9.88
CA ALA A 84 -17.53 -10.17 -8.49
C ALA A 84 -16.27 -11.02 -8.37
N GLN A 85 -16.13 -12.06 -9.22
CA GLN A 85 -14.91 -12.87 -9.27
C GLN A 85 -13.71 -12.05 -9.75
N ALA A 86 -13.89 -11.21 -10.79
CA ALA A 86 -12.84 -10.32 -11.28
C ALA A 86 -12.37 -9.34 -10.18
N VAL A 87 -13.31 -8.72 -9.45
CA VAL A 87 -13.00 -7.83 -8.32
C VAL A 87 -12.27 -8.58 -7.20
N GLN A 88 -12.69 -9.81 -6.87
CA GLN A 88 -12.01 -10.64 -5.86
C GLN A 88 -10.58 -11.01 -6.29
N GLN A 89 -10.37 -11.37 -7.55
CA GLN A 89 -9.04 -11.67 -8.09
C GLN A 89 -8.12 -10.44 -8.01
N LEU A 90 -8.62 -9.26 -8.37
CA LEU A 90 -7.88 -8.01 -8.25
C LEU A 90 -7.56 -7.68 -6.79
N ALA A 91 -8.52 -7.86 -5.88
CA ALA A 91 -8.30 -7.65 -4.44
C ALA A 91 -7.24 -8.62 -3.89
N GLN A 92 -7.27 -9.88 -4.32
CA GLN A 92 -6.28 -10.89 -3.93
C GLN A 92 -4.88 -10.58 -4.50
N ALA A 93 -4.79 -10.16 -5.76
CA ALA A 93 -3.54 -9.71 -6.37
C ALA A 93 -2.95 -8.51 -5.63
N ASN A 94 -3.79 -7.50 -5.32
CA ASN A 94 -3.37 -6.33 -4.55
C ASN A 94 -2.90 -6.70 -3.14
N ARG A 95 -3.58 -7.65 -2.47
CA ARG A 95 -3.14 -8.15 -1.16
C ARG A 95 -1.77 -8.83 -1.24
N THR A 96 -1.56 -9.66 -2.27
CA THR A 96 -0.26 -10.34 -2.48
C THR A 96 0.85 -9.33 -2.73
N LEU A 97 0.61 -8.32 -3.59
CA LEU A 97 1.58 -7.24 -3.84
C LEU A 97 1.88 -6.45 -2.56
N THR A 98 0.87 -6.11 -1.77
CA THR A 98 1.05 -5.40 -0.49
C THR A 98 1.90 -6.22 0.49
N LEU A 99 1.67 -7.53 0.58
CA LEU A 99 2.48 -8.41 1.43
C LEU A 99 3.93 -8.50 0.93
N MET A 100 4.16 -8.62 -0.38
CA MET A 100 5.51 -8.64 -0.96
C MET A 100 6.25 -7.33 -0.68
N LEU A 101 5.60 -6.18 -0.91
CA LEU A 101 6.19 -4.88 -0.61
C LEU A 101 6.47 -4.72 0.89
N GLY A 102 5.57 -5.20 1.74
CA GLY A 102 5.76 -5.22 3.20
C GLY A 102 6.96 -6.06 3.63
N LEU A 103 7.17 -7.23 3.03
CA LEU A 103 8.34 -8.06 3.29
C LEU A 103 9.65 -7.39 2.85
N ILE A 104 9.66 -6.77 1.67
CA ILE A 104 10.83 -6.01 1.19
C ILE A 104 11.13 -4.85 2.14
N ALA A 105 10.11 -4.12 2.58
CA ALA A 105 10.26 -3.04 3.54
C ALA A 105 10.81 -3.54 4.89
N ALA A 106 10.32 -4.69 5.39
CA ALA A 106 10.80 -5.31 6.63
C ALA A 106 12.29 -5.70 6.53
N ILE A 107 12.69 -6.33 5.41
CA ILE A 107 14.10 -6.68 5.17
C ILE A 107 14.96 -5.41 5.10
N SER A 108 14.51 -4.38 4.39
CA SER A 108 15.22 -3.10 4.31
C SER A 108 15.39 -2.45 5.69
N LEU A 109 14.35 -2.55 6.54
CA LEU A 109 14.37 -2.05 7.91
C LEU A 109 15.37 -2.82 8.78
N LEU A 110 15.44 -4.15 8.63
CA LEU A 110 16.43 -5.00 9.32
C LEU A 110 17.85 -4.62 8.93
N VAL A 111 18.13 -4.47 7.64
CA VAL A 111 19.46 -4.08 7.14
C VAL A 111 19.81 -2.68 7.65
N GLY A 112 18.90 -1.72 7.57
CA GLY A 112 19.07 -0.37 8.13
C GLY A 112 19.32 -0.39 9.64
N GLY A 113 18.57 -1.24 10.37
CA GLY A 113 18.75 -1.43 11.81
C GLY A 113 20.13 -1.98 12.19
N ILE A 114 20.63 -2.95 11.42
CA ILE A 114 22.03 -3.46 11.60
C ILE A 114 23.03 -2.33 11.33
N GLY A 115 22.76 -1.46 10.34
CA GLY A 115 23.58 -0.27 10.08
C GLY A 115 23.63 0.67 11.29
N VAL A 116 22.47 0.96 11.90
CA VAL A 116 22.39 1.75 13.14
C VAL A 116 23.15 1.10 14.27
N MET A 117 23.00 -0.21 14.47
CA MET A 117 23.71 -0.96 15.49
C MET A 117 25.23 -0.84 15.31
N ASN A 118 25.72 -0.99 14.08
CA ASN A 118 27.16 -0.89 13.78
C ASN A 118 27.72 0.51 14.06
N VAL A 119 27.00 1.56 13.65
CA VAL A 119 27.39 2.95 13.93
C VAL A 119 27.43 3.20 15.43
N MET A 120 26.43 2.74 16.16
CA MET A 120 26.35 2.89 17.63
C MET A 120 27.48 2.12 18.34
N LEU A 121 27.80 0.91 17.88
CA LEU A 121 28.94 0.14 18.42
C LEU A 121 30.27 0.86 18.20
N MET A 122 30.46 1.46 17.02
CA MET A 122 31.64 2.27 16.72
C MET A 122 31.70 3.51 17.63
N THR A 123 30.60 4.24 17.76
CA THR A 123 30.48 5.40 18.66
C THR A 123 30.83 5.04 20.10
N VAL A 124 30.32 3.91 20.60
CA VAL A 124 30.63 3.43 21.97
C VAL A 124 32.15 3.15 22.11
N ARG A 125 32.76 2.52 21.12
CA ARG A 125 34.21 2.26 21.13
C ARG A 125 35.02 3.55 21.12
N GLU A 126 34.69 4.50 20.27
CA GLU A 126 35.38 5.79 20.18
C GLU A 126 35.28 6.60 21.49
N ARG A 127 34.12 6.48 22.18
CA ARG A 127 33.85 7.21 23.44
C ARG A 127 34.10 6.36 24.70
N THR A 128 34.73 5.19 24.61
CA THR A 128 34.91 4.27 25.73
C THR A 128 35.56 4.98 26.94
N ARG A 129 36.61 5.78 26.73
CA ARG A 129 37.28 6.53 27.80
C ARG A 129 36.38 7.57 28.45
N GLU A 130 35.60 8.29 27.68
CA GLU A 130 34.61 9.29 28.14
C GLU A 130 33.53 8.63 29.03
N ILE A 131 33.00 7.50 28.56
CA ILE A 131 32.00 6.72 29.30
C ILE A 131 32.60 6.19 30.60
N GLY A 132 33.83 5.69 30.55
CA GLY A 132 34.58 5.24 31.74
C GLY A 132 34.75 6.32 32.79
N ILE A 133 35.09 7.55 32.39
CA ILE A 133 35.20 8.70 33.29
C ILE A 133 33.85 8.99 33.93
N ARG A 134 32.75 9.02 33.15
CA ARG A 134 31.41 9.26 33.68
C ARG A 134 30.97 8.22 34.71
N ILE A 135 31.27 6.94 34.45
CA ILE A 135 30.93 5.87 35.41
C ILE A 135 31.79 6.00 36.67
N ALA A 136 33.11 6.30 36.53
CA ALA A 136 34.01 6.50 37.66
C ALA A 136 33.62 7.69 38.54
N THR A 137 33.00 8.75 37.94
CA THR A 137 32.49 9.92 38.67
C THR A 137 31.05 9.73 39.21
N GLY A 138 30.47 8.50 39.11
CA GLY A 138 29.22 8.12 39.76
C GLY A 138 27.98 8.14 38.85
N ALA A 139 28.12 8.19 37.52
CA ALA A 139 26.99 8.06 36.62
C ALA A 139 26.35 6.66 36.75
N ARG A 140 25.03 6.60 36.81
CA ARG A 140 24.30 5.34 36.86
C ARG A 140 24.27 4.67 35.49
N GLN A 141 24.33 3.35 35.47
CA GLN A 141 24.20 2.59 34.21
C GLN A 141 22.93 2.96 33.41
N ALA A 142 21.82 3.25 34.11
CA ALA A 142 20.58 3.66 33.51
C ALA A 142 20.71 5.00 32.76
N ASP A 143 21.51 5.93 33.24
CA ASP A 143 21.71 7.24 32.62
C ASP A 143 22.49 7.11 31.32
N ILE A 144 23.54 6.29 31.31
CA ILE A 144 24.30 5.94 30.10
C ILE A 144 23.42 5.22 29.08
N LEU A 145 22.67 4.20 29.52
CA LEU A 145 21.74 3.47 28.66
C LEU A 145 20.74 4.41 27.98
N ARG A 146 20.10 5.28 28.77
CA ARG A 146 19.10 6.23 28.30
C ARG A 146 19.70 7.22 27.31
N GLN A 147 20.90 7.72 27.57
CA GLN A 147 21.60 8.65 26.67
C GLN A 147 21.82 8.03 25.29
N PHE A 148 22.40 6.82 25.22
CA PHE A 148 22.65 6.15 23.94
C PHE A 148 21.36 5.73 23.23
N LEU A 149 20.29 5.36 23.95
CA LEU A 149 18.98 5.09 23.34
C LEU A 149 18.37 6.34 22.74
N VAL A 150 18.47 7.49 23.41
CA VAL A 150 18.00 8.77 22.84
C VAL A 150 18.80 9.13 21.60
N GLU A 151 20.11 8.92 21.60
CA GLU A 151 20.98 9.16 20.45
C GLU A 151 20.57 8.26 19.25
N ALA A 152 20.29 6.98 19.50
CA ALA A 152 19.77 6.07 18.47
C ALA A 152 18.39 6.49 17.94
N MET A 153 17.49 6.92 18.84
CA MET A 153 16.16 7.44 18.44
C MET A 153 16.26 8.72 17.61
N LEU A 154 17.16 9.63 17.97
CA LEU A 154 17.39 10.86 17.20
C LEU A 154 17.93 10.55 15.81
N LEU A 155 18.92 9.65 15.71
CA LEU A 155 19.51 9.25 14.44
C LEU A 155 18.45 8.63 13.51
N THR A 156 17.67 7.68 14.03
CA THR A 156 16.61 7.03 13.24
C THR A 156 15.39 7.92 13.04
N GLY A 157 15.11 8.85 13.93
CA GLY A 157 14.08 9.88 13.76
C GLY A 157 14.39 10.84 12.61
N ILE A 158 15.64 11.31 12.50
CA ILE A 158 16.10 12.12 11.36
C ILE A 158 16.01 11.31 10.07
N GLY A 159 16.52 10.07 10.05
CA GLY A 159 16.41 9.18 8.90
C GLY A 159 14.97 8.88 8.51
N GLY A 160 14.10 8.61 9.50
CA GLY A 160 12.67 8.37 9.31
C GLY A 160 11.94 9.59 8.72
N THR A 161 12.25 10.78 9.21
CA THR A 161 11.71 12.05 8.68
C THR A 161 12.14 12.26 7.22
N ALA A 162 13.42 12.06 6.94
CA ALA A 162 13.96 12.16 5.58
C ALA A 162 13.32 11.12 4.64
N GLY A 163 13.14 9.86 5.12
CA GLY A 163 12.50 8.80 4.35
C GLY A 163 11.01 9.09 4.05
N VAL A 164 10.25 9.53 5.05
CA VAL A 164 8.83 9.90 4.87
C VAL A 164 8.70 11.10 3.94
N SER A 165 9.52 12.14 4.13
CA SER A 165 9.51 13.33 3.27
C SER A 165 9.90 13.00 1.83
N GLY A 166 10.94 12.17 1.63
CA GLY A 166 11.37 11.70 0.32
C GLY A 166 10.27 10.88 -0.37
N GLY A 167 9.63 9.96 0.35
CA GLY A 167 8.51 9.18 -0.16
C GLY A 167 7.32 10.03 -0.59
N LEU A 168 6.98 11.05 0.20
CA LEU A 168 5.91 12.00 -0.14
C LEU A 168 6.27 12.84 -1.38
N LEU A 169 7.50 13.33 -1.48
CA LEU A 169 7.96 14.10 -2.65
C LEU A 169 7.92 13.27 -3.92
N ILE A 170 8.38 12.02 -3.88
CA ILE A 170 8.31 11.08 -5.01
C ILE A 170 6.84 10.84 -5.39
N GLY A 171 5.96 10.58 -4.41
CA GLY A 171 4.54 10.39 -4.65
C GLY A 171 3.86 11.61 -5.28
N LEU A 172 4.21 12.82 -4.85
CA LEU A 172 3.72 14.06 -5.47
C LEU A 172 4.21 14.21 -6.92
N GLY A 173 5.47 13.87 -7.19
CA GLY A 173 6.03 13.86 -8.54
C GLY A 173 5.29 12.88 -9.46
N LEU A 174 5.02 11.65 -9.00
CA LEU A 174 4.27 10.66 -9.76
C LEU A 174 2.82 11.12 -10.02
N LYS A 175 2.18 11.77 -9.03
CA LYS A 175 0.85 12.35 -9.21
C LYS A 175 0.83 13.45 -10.28
N ALA A 176 1.88 14.27 -10.35
CA ALA A 176 2.02 15.30 -11.38
C ALA A 176 2.18 14.70 -12.81
N LEU A 177 2.70 13.47 -12.90
CA LEU A 177 2.78 12.69 -14.15
C LEU A 177 1.47 11.97 -14.51
N GLY A 178 0.38 12.20 -13.76
CA GLY A 178 -0.94 11.60 -14.03
C GLY A 178 -1.16 10.23 -13.40
N ILE A 179 -0.23 9.72 -12.59
CA ILE A 179 -0.42 8.45 -11.88
C ILE A 179 -1.31 8.69 -10.65
N PRO A 180 -2.45 7.99 -10.50
CA PRO A 180 -3.33 8.18 -9.35
C PRO A 180 -2.64 7.74 -8.07
N MET A 181 -2.38 8.68 -7.16
CA MET A 181 -1.76 8.44 -5.86
C MET A 181 -2.68 8.86 -4.73
N ALA A 182 -2.86 7.96 -3.74
CA ALA A 182 -3.58 8.24 -2.50
C ALA A 182 -2.57 8.40 -1.36
N PHE A 183 -2.58 9.55 -0.69
CA PHE A 183 -1.73 9.81 0.46
C PHE A 183 -2.50 9.47 1.74
N SER A 184 -1.91 8.61 2.57
CA SER A 184 -2.45 8.25 3.87
C SER A 184 -1.56 8.80 4.98
N PRO A 185 -2.05 9.77 5.79
CA PRO A 185 -1.30 10.27 6.94
C PRO A 185 -0.99 9.17 7.96
N LEU A 186 -1.89 8.19 8.10
CA LEU A 186 -1.68 7.04 8.98
C LEU A 186 -0.50 6.18 8.52
N ALA A 187 -0.36 5.93 7.21
CA ALA A 187 0.76 5.18 6.66
C ALA A 187 2.10 5.90 6.91
N ALA A 188 2.13 7.24 6.76
CA ALA A 188 3.30 8.06 7.05
C ALA A 188 3.67 8.00 8.54
N ALA A 189 2.69 8.10 9.43
CA ALA A 189 2.92 7.99 10.88
C ALA A 189 3.41 6.60 11.29
N MET A 190 2.85 5.53 10.70
CA MET A 190 3.33 4.15 10.94
C MET A 190 4.76 3.96 10.44
N ALA A 191 5.09 4.46 9.25
CA ALA A 191 6.44 4.36 8.70
C ALA A 191 7.47 5.06 9.61
N PHE A 192 7.16 6.26 10.08
CA PHE A 192 7.99 6.98 11.04
C PHE A 192 8.12 6.21 12.37
N GLY A 193 7.01 5.71 12.90
CA GLY A 193 6.98 4.91 14.14
C GLY A 193 7.85 3.65 14.01
N CYS A 194 7.77 2.94 12.88
CA CYS A 194 8.62 1.78 12.60
C CYS A 194 10.11 2.16 12.53
N ALA A 195 10.47 3.31 11.94
CA ALA A 195 11.85 3.77 11.89
C ALA A 195 12.42 4.04 13.29
N VAL A 196 11.65 4.73 14.15
CA VAL A 196 12.06 5.01 15.55
C VAL A 196 12.12 3.70 16.37
N ALA A 197 11.15 2.81 16.21
CA ALA A 197 11.17 1.50 16.88
C ALA A 197 12.40 0.68 16.49
N THR A 198 12.80 0.70 15.23
CA THR A 198 14.04 0.07 14.75
C THR A 198 15.25 0.67 15.46
N GLY A 199 15.32 1.99 15.61
CA GLY A 199 16.38 2.66 16.36
C GLY A 199 16.48 2.18 17.81
N VAL A 200 15.34 2.03 18.48
CA VAL A 200 15.30 1.52 19.85
C VAL A 200 15.75 0.06 19.92
N ILE A 201 15.23 -0.80 19.04
CA ILE A 201 15.54 -2.24 19.05
C ILE A 201 17.02 -2.48 18.77
N PHE A 202 17.56 -1.92 17.70
CA PHE A 202 18.95 -2.13 17.29
C PHE A 202 19.94 -1.28 18.07
N GLY A 203 19.53 -0.13 18.62
CA GLY A 203 20.34 0.72 19.50
C GLY A 203 20.43 0.19 20.93
N PHE A 204 19.51 -0.68 21.37
CA PHE A 204 19.49 -1.19 22.73
C PHE A 204 20.74 -2.01 23.10
N MET A 205 21.19 -2.88 22.20
CA MET A 205 22.36 -3.74 22.47
C MET A 205 23.66 -2.94 22.64
N PRO A 206 24.02 -2.00 21.72
CA PRO A 206 25.17 -1.11 21.92
C PRO A 206 25.04 -0.22 23.19
N ALA A 207 23.87 0.35 23.41
CA ALA A 207 23.62 1.18 24.59
C ALA A 207 23.80 0.40 25.92
N ARG A 208 23.36 -0.86 25.95
CA ARG A 208 23.56 -1.75 27.10
C ARG A 208 25.04 -2.11 27.27
N GLN A 209 25.79 -2.30 26.19
CA GLN A 209 27.24 -2.54 26.27
C GLN A 209 27.95 -1.32 26.85
N ALA A 210 27.62 -0.12 26.39
CA ALA A 210 28.16 1.14 26.91
C ALA A 210 27.88 1.30 28.42
N ALA A 211 26.65 0.99 28.85
CA ALA A 211 26.24 1.11 30.27
C ALA A 211 26.92 0.09 31.20
N ARG A 212 27.47 -0.99 30.65
CA ARG A 212 28.15 -2.06 31.41
C ARG A 212 29.66 -2.05 31.30
N LEU A 213 30.24 -1.00 30.74
CA LEU A 213 31.69 -0.85 30.66
C LEU A 213 32.32 -0.82 32.06
N ASP A 214 33.41 -1.56 32.22
CA ASP A 214 34.26 -1.49 33.42
C ASP A 214 35.07 -0.19 33.36
N PRO A 215 34.89 0.74 34.32
CA PRO A 215 35.60 2.00 34.31
C PRO A 215 37.16 1.83 34.37
N VAL A 216 37.66 0.78 35.02
CA VAL A 216 39.09 0.53 35.12
C VAL A 216 39.68 0.16 33.76
N ARG A 217 39.05 -0.77 33.03
CA ARG A 217 39.44 -1.16 31.68
C ARG A 217 39.28 -0.03 30.67
N ALA A 218 38.17 0.71 30.78
CA ALA A 218 37.90 1.83 29.89
C ALA A 218 38.93 2.96 30.00
N LEU A 219 39.54 3.15 31.16
CA LEU A 219 40.57 4.13 31.41
C LEU A 219 41.99 3.60 31.08
N ALA A 220 42.21 2.29 31.18
CA ALA A 220 43.52 1.65 30.85
C ALA A 220 43.74 1.56 29.33
N GLY A 221 42.70 1.78 28.51
CA GLY A 221 42.83 1.73 27.05
C GLY A 221 42.88 0.32 26.46
N GLU A 222 42.48 -0.71 27.21
CA GLU A 222 42.43 -2.12 26.80
C GLU A 222 41.01 -2.53 26.33
#